data_47aaa5af187528548e30b65e938115c5
#
_entry.id   47aaa5af187528548e30b65e938115c5
#
_cell.length_a   1.000
_cell.length_b   1.000
_cell.length_c   1.000
_cell.angle_alpha   90.00
_cell.angle_beta   90.00
_cell.angle_gamma   90.00
#
_symmetry.space_group_name_H-M   'P 1'
#
loop_
_entity.id
_entity.type
_entity.pdbx_description
1 polymer ?
#
loop_
_entity_poly.entity_id
_entity_poly.type
_entity_poly.pdbx_seq_one_letter_code
_entity_poly.pdbx_strand_id
1 'polypeptide(L)'
;VYEVDAFMVNNLDPFELDQCSNSNFDLTKQTYDTFTKWTNKNETFFCAHNGYGFDYMLTSQHLFSNLHSWPWIFSTGNARQLDSLPIVQNFDFYSPNKIKFEINEKNNKIYRLGSLCKANGFEIKNLHSSRGDTEGLAKLMALLREKDPSLFRQSLSFTNKQNVLENIKAIDYFCHPETFYGRTRQFTSSYLCEHPQFKNYHLVFDLKHDPELIFQEKSNKVLEKTLNGAPKKYRTIKVGKNPFIQDKSFATKFDDEYAKLGHEVLQERANFIMKNRKEIAERICLIINDKFEEQTIDQTELIPEQMIFNLNPSSNDKTLMNKFVMTNDKDEQKRIHKNFDGPLKHLSEMILLDKYDKDGFDSKEEYRKVRKNISRRLLSTNKEVFPTIPEGMARIDTLREEKKDDKIGLEKVERINSHLEKLASEHESYL
;
A
#
# COMPACT_ATOMS: atom_id res chain seq x y z
N VAL A 1 10.62 14.54 -11.93
CA VAL A 1 11.84 14.56 -11.11
C VAL A 1 11.83 13.34 -10.20
N TYR A 2 12.97 12.73 -10.03
CA TYR A 2 13.14 11.60 -9.13
C TYR A 2 13.39 12.09 -7.71
N GLU A 3 12.94 11.32 -6.73
CA GLU A 3 13.29 11.61 -5.35
C GLU A 3 14.77 11.28 -5.10
N VAL A 4 15.54 12.28 -4.68
CA VAL A 4 17.00 12.20 -4.52
C VAL A 4 17.41 11.07 -3.56
N ASP A 5 16.70 10.93 -2.44
CA ASP A 5 16.99 9.89 -1.45
C ASP A 5 16.79 8.46 -2.01
N ALA A 6 15.85 8.27 -2.94
CA ALA A 6 15.65 6.98 -3.61
C ALA A 6 16.86 6.57 -4.44
N PHE A 7 17.50 7.50 -5.16
CA PHE A 7 18.73 7.24 -5.90
C PHE A 7 19.90 6.89 -4.99
N MET A 8 20.00 7.57 -3.84
CA MET A 8 21.06 7.28 -2.86
C MET A 8 20.96 5.85 -2.30
N VAL A 9 19.75 5.34 -2.11
CA VAL A 9 19.51 3.99 -1.57
C VAL A 9 19.65 2.89 -2.62
N ASN A 10 19.11 3.10 -3.83
CA ASN A 10 18.96 2.05 -4.84
C ASN A 10 20.18 1.86 -5.75
N ASN A 11 21.23 2.66 -5.59
CA ASN A 11 22.42 2.62 -6.46
C ASN A 11 22.13 2.75 -7.97
N LEU A 12 21.07 3.48 -8.33
CA LEU A 12 20.73 3.77 -9.71
C LEU A 12 21.48 5.01 -10.20
N ASP A 13 21.90 5.01 -11.47
CA ASP A 13 22.45 6.20 -12.14
C ASP A 13 21.31 6.88 -12.93
N PRO A 14 20.98 8.16 -12.65
CA PRO A 14 19.92 8.85 -13.37
C PRO A 14 20.21 9.00 -14.87
N PHE A 15 21.47 9.10 -15.28
CA PHE A 15 21.84 9.18 -16.70
C PHE A 15 21.71 7.83 -17.42
N GLU A 16 21.87 6.71 -16.72
CA GLU A 16 21.58 5.38 -17.29
C GLU A 16 20.07 5.19 -17.49
N LEU A 17 19.25 5.71 -16.57
CA LEU A 17 17.78 5.68 -16.71
C LEU A 17 17.30 6.52 -17.92
N ASP A 18 17.92 7.67 -18.19
CA ASP A 18 17.61 8.48 -19.38
C ASP A 18 17.84 7.71 -20.69
N GLN A 19 18.71 6.69 -20.69
CA GLN A 19 19.03 5.88 -21.87
C GLN A 19 18.06 4.71 -22.07
N CYS A 20 17.13 4.48 -21.14
CA CYS A 20 16.13 3.43 -21.30
C CYS A 20 15.21 3.75 -22.48
N SER A 21 15.13 2.83 -23.43
CA SER A 21 14.33 2.99 -24.64
C SER A 21 12.83 2.73 -24.46
N ASN A 22 12.44 2.12 -23.33
CA ASN A 22 11.04 1.80 -23.05
C ASN A 22 10.36 3.01 -22.42
N SER A 23 9.23 3.43 -22.98
CA SER A 23 8.36 4.39 -22.31
C SER A 23 7.76 3.80 -21.05
N ASN A 24 7.39 4.67 -20.10
CA ASN A 24 6.67 4.24 -18.91
C ASN A 24 5.34 3.56 -19.25
N PHE A 25 4.67 4.05 -20.30
CA PHE A 25 3.45 3.43 -20.83
C PHE A 25 3.70 1.99 -21.33
N ASP A 26 4.72 1.74 -22.13
CA ASP A 26 5.00 0.41 -22.68
C ASP A 26 5.38 -0.58 -21.58
N LEU A 27 6.17 -0.14 -20.58
CA LEU A 27 6.51 -0.96 -19.42
C LEU A 27 5.26 -1.31 -18.60
N THR A 28 4.39 -0.32 -18.35
CA THR A 28 3.15 -0.52 -17.59
C THR A 28 2.19 -1.46 -18.31
N LYS A 29 2.07 -1.33 -19.63
CA LYS A 29 1.29 -2.22 -20.48
C LYS A 29 1.82 -3.66 -20.44
N GLN A 30 3.14 -3.87 -20.59
CA GLN A 30 3.75 -5.20 -20.50
C GLN A 30 3.51 -5.84 -19.12
N THR A 31 3.60 -5.07 -18.06
CA THR A 31 3.32 -5.52 -16.70
C THR A 31 1.86 -5.96 -16.57
N TYR A 32 0.91 -5.16 -17.03
CA TYR A 32 -0.51 -5.48 -17.02
C TYR A 32 -0.82 -6.75 -17.81
N ASP A 33 -0.31 -6.86 -19.04
CA ASP A 33 -0.53 -8.01 -19.91
C ASP A 33 0.04 -9.29 -19.28
N THR A 34 1.24 -9.20 -18.67
CA THR A 34 1.90 -10.33 -18.00
C THR A 34 1.08 -10.80 -16.79
N PHE A 35 0.66 -9.88 -15.94
CA PHE A 35 -0.09 -10.21 -14.72
C PHE A 35 -1.48 -10.76 -15.07
N THR A 36 -2.15 -10.18 -16.04
CA THR A 36 -3.43 -10.67 -16.55
C THR A 36 -3.29 -12.09 -17.11
N LYS A 37 -2.23 -12.37 -17.87
CA LYS A 37 -1.96 -13.72 -18.39
C LYS A 37 -1.78 -14.75 -17.27
N TRP A 38 -1.14 -14.41 -16.17
CA TRP A 38 -0.95 -15.31 -15.04
C TRP A 38 -2.26 -15.61 -14.32
N THR A 39 -3.11 -14.60 -14.14
CA THR A 39 -4.38 -14.72 -13.39
C THR A 39 -5.54 -15.32 -14.20
N ASN A 40 -5.45 -15.37 -15.54
CA ASN A 40 -6.54 -15.84 -16.39
C ASN A 40 -6.88 -17.33 -16.20
N LYS A 41 -5.92 -18.16 -15.79
CA LYS A 41 -6.10 -19.62 -15.71
C LYS A 41 -6.05 -20.16 -14.28
N ASN A 42 -5.32 -19.51 -13.40
CA ASN A 42 -5.01 -20.04 -12.07
C ASN A 42 -5.13 -18.96 -11.00
N GLU A 43 -5.42 -19.38 -9.77
CA GLU A 43 -5.24 -18.52 -8.62
C GLU A 43 -3.75 -18.15 -8.51
N THR A 44 -3.48 -16.84 -8.51
CA THR A 44 -2.13 -16.28 -8.57
C THR A 44 -1.90 -15.37 -7.38
N PHE A 45 -0.89 -15.69 -6.58
CA PHE A 45 -0.48 -14.87 -5.46
C PHE A 45 0.61 -13.89 -5.88
N PHE A 46 0.28 -12.61 -5.86
CA PHE A 46 1.27 -11.54 -5.99
C PHE A 46 1.83 -11.26 -4.61
N CYS A 47 3.10 -11.61 -4.41
CA CYS A 47 3.74 -11.49 -3.12
C CYS A 47 4.67 -10.27 -3.08
N ALA A 48 4.56 -9.48 -2.00
CA ALA A 48 5.46 -8.37 -1.70
C ALA A 48 5.83 -8.38 -0.21
N HIS A 49 6.79 -7.59 0.20
CA HIS A 49 7.13 -7.38 1.61
C HIS A 49 6.77 -5.97 2.04
N ASN A 50 5.74 -5.82 2.87
CA ASN A 50 5.07 -4.54 3.14
C ASN A 50 4.34 -3.98 1.91
N GLY A 51 3.84 -4.85 1.05
CA GLY A 51 3.25 -4.50 -0.24
C GLY A 51 1.98 -3.66 -0.13
N TYR A 52 1.22 -3.80 0.95
CA TYR A 52 0.05 -2.95 1.22
C TYR A 52 0.41 -1.49 1.52
N GLY A 53 1.65 -1.23 1.93
CA GLY A 53 2.16 0.10 2.16
C GLY A 53 2.73 0.75 0.91
N PHE A 54 3.15 -0.04 -0.09
CA PHE A 54 3.88 0.48 -1.24
C PHE A 54 3.55 -0.23 -2.56
N ASP A 55 3.98 -1.47 -2.78
CA ASP A 55 4.03 -2.11 -4.11
C ASP A 55 2.68 -2.18 -4.84
N TYR A 56 1.62 -2.59 -4.14
CA TYR A 56 0.30 -2.75 -4.74
C TYR A 56 -0.33 -1.41 -5.11
N MET A 57 -0.18 -0.41 -4.24
CA MET A 57 -0.73 0.92 -4.50
C MET A 57 0.06 1.62 -5.60
N LEU A 58 1.39 1.57 -5.55
CA LEU A 58 2.25 2.15 -6.57
C LEU A 58 1.94 1.58 -7.95
N THR A 59 1.84 0.25 -8.08
CA THR A 59 1.51 -0.38 -9.36
C THR A 59 0.11 0.01 -9.84
N SER A 60 -0.89 0.01 -8.93
CA SER A 60 -2.24 0.46 -9.29
C SER A 60 -2.27 1.92 -9.73
N GLN A 61 -1.49 2.78 -9.09
CA GLN A 61 -1.36 4.19 -9.45
C GLN A 61 -0.71 4.35 -10.84
N HIS A 62 0.34 3.57 -11.15
CA HIS A 62 0.95 3.56 -12.47
C HIS A 62 -0.02 3.07 -13.55
N LEU A 63 -0.77 2.01 -13.28
CA LEU A 63 -1.82 1.52 -14.21
C LEU A 63 -2.86 2.61 -14.47
N PHE A 64 -3.34 3.28 -13.42
CA PHE A 64 -4.30 4.36 -13.54
C PHE A 64 -3.74 5.53 -14.35
N SER A 65 -2.53 6.00 -14.05
CA SER A 65 -1.87 7.11 -14.76
C SER A 65 -1.57 6.79 -16.23
N ASN A 66 -1.46 5.49 -16.56
CA ASN A 66 -1.30 5.00 -17.93
C ASN A 66 -2.63 4.52 -18.57
N LEU A 67 -3.75 5.08 -18.12
CA LEU A 67 -5.09 4.89 -18.69
C LEU A 67 -5.62 3.45 -18.70
N HIS A 68 -5.13 2.58 -17.83
CA HIS A 68 -5.78 1.28 -17.63
C HIS A 68 -7.11 1.49 -16.91
N SER A 69 -8.23 1.15 -17.58
CA SER A 69 -9.58 1.37 -17.06
C SER A 69 -9.91 0.58 -15.79
N TRP A 70 -9.10 -0.43 -15.49
CA TRP A 70 -9.17 -1.23 -14.26
C TRP A 70 -7.78 -1.39 -13.63
N PRO A 71 -7.35 -0.48 -12.77
CA PRO A 71 -6.01 -0.52 -12.17
C PRO A 71 -5.86 -1.52 -11.01
N TRP A 72 -6.94 -2.14 -10.54
CA TRP A 72 -6.97 -3.03 -9.37
C TRP A 72 -6.61 -4.48 -9.68
N ILE A 73 -5.56 -4.70 -10.46
CA ILE A 73 -5.18 -6.00 -11.02
C ILE A 73 -4.88 -7.07 -9.95
N PHE A 74 -4.36 -6.66 -8.79
CA PHE A 74 -3.98 -7.58 -7.72
C PHE A 74 -5.15 -8.13 -6.88
N SER A 75 -6.36 -7.61 -7.06
CA SER A 75 -7.53 -7.97 -6.27
C SER A 75 -8.74 -8.37 -7.11
N THR A 76 -8.51 -8.73 -8.38
CA THR A 76 -9.57 -9.07 -9.35
C THR A 76 -9.44 -10.51 -9.81
N GLY A 77 -10.57 -11.20 -9.95
CA GLY A 77 -10.61 -12.56 -10.44
C GLY A 77 -9.80 -13.53 -9.57
N ASN A 78 -8.83 -14.19 -10.20
CA ASN A 78 -7.96 -15.16 -9.53
C ASN A 78 -6.72 -14.52 -8.87
N ALA A 79 -6.57 -13.20 -8.94
CA ALA A 79 -5.46 -12.49 -8.28
C ALA A 79 -5.66 -12.42 -6.76
N ARG A 80 -4.58 -12.66 -6.01
CA ARG A 80 -4.52 -12.54 -4.56
C ARG A 80 -3.30 -11.71 -4.17
N GLN A 81 -3.51 -10.72 -3.33
CA GLN A 81 -2.41 -10.00 -2.68
C GLN A 81 -1.88 -10.83 -1.52
N LEU A 82 -0.57 -10.95 -1.40
CA LEU A 82 0.08 -11.69 -0.33
C LEU A 82 1.22 -10.86 0.24
N ASP A 83 1.03 -10.30 1.43
CA ASP A 83 2.07 -9.52 2.10
C ASP A 83 2.85 -10.40 3.07
N SER A 84 4.14 -10.55 2.82
CA SER A 84 5.00 -11.39 3.65
C SER A 84 5.31 -10.78 5.02
N LEU A 85 5.22 -9.45 5.20
CA LEU A 85 5.51 -8.81 6.48
C LEU A 85 4.57 -9.28 7.61
N PRO A 86 3.22 -9.21 7.48
CA PRO A 86 2.34 -9.76 8.51
C PRO A 86 2.50 -11.28 8.68
N ILE A 87 2.84 -12.03 7.63
CA ILE A 87 3.11 -13.47 7.76
C ILE A 87 4.31 -13.72 8.65
N VAL A 88 5.43 -13.01 8.43
CA VAL A 88 6.64 -13.10 9.25
C VAL A 88 6.34 -12.73 10.71
N GLN A 89 5.55 -11.68 10.95
CA GLN A 89 5.13 -11.26 12.29
C GLN A 89 4.29 -12.33 12.98
N ASN A 90 3.41 -13.02 12.24
CA ASN A 90 2.62 -14.14 12.76
C ASN A 90 3.48 -15.36 13.05
N PHE A 91 4.48 -15.66 12.22
CA PHE A 91 5.45 -16.71 12.47
C PHE A 91 6.27 -16.45 13.72
N ASP A 92 6.72 -15.21 13.90
CA ASP A 92 7.45 -14.82 15.11
C ASP A 92 6.62 -15.03 16.38
N PHE A 93 5.33 -14.77 16.30
CA PHE A 93 4.42 -14.84 17.44
C PHE A 93 3.88 -16.25 17.71
N TYR A 94 3.37 -16.94 16.70
CA TYR A 94 2.70 -18.24 16.86
C TYR A 94 3.64 -19.46 16.69
N SER A 95 4.78 -19.28 16.05
CA SER A 95 5.80 -20.32 15.84
C SER A 95 7.19 -19.80 16.22
N PRO A 96 7.41 -19.43 17.50
CA PRO A 96 8.63 -18.77 17.93
C PRO A 96 9.87 -19.62 17.66
N ASN A 97 11.00 -18.94 17.42
CA ASN A 97 12.32 -19.55 17.17
C ASN A 97 12.47 -20.35 15.87
N LYS A 98 11.46 -20.39 15.00
CA LYS A 98 11.56 -21.08 13.70
C LYS A 98 12.26 -20.26 12.62
N ILE A 99 12.26 -18.94 12.75
CA ILE A 99 12.98 -18.01 11.90
C ILE A 99 13.85 -17.08 12.75
N LYS A 100 14.96 -16.58 12.19
CA LYS A 100 15.90 -15.73 12.89
C LYS A 100 15.66 -14.27 12.54
N PHE A 101 15.94 -13.38 13.50
CA PHE A 101 15.78 -11.93 13.36
C PHE A 101 17.06 -11.21 13.80
N GLU A 102 17.41 -10.13 13.12
CA GLU A 102 18.31 -9.13 13.69
C GLU A 102 17.57 -8.32 14.76
N ILE A 103 18.31 -7.84 15.75
CA ILE A 103 17.79 -7.04 16.87
C ILE A 103 18.40 -5.65 16.78
N ASN A 104 17.60 -4.61 16.95
CA ASN A 104 18.08 -3.25 16.98
C ASN A 104 18.58 -2.85 18.40
N GLU A 105 19.18 -1.66 18.51
CA GLU A 105 19.71 -1.11 19.78
C GLU A 105 18.66 -1.01 20.90
N LYS A 106 17.36 -0.93 20.55
CA LYS A 106 16.23 -0.89 21.50
C LYS A 106 15.70 -2.29 21.85
N ASN A 107 16.45 -3.33 21.50
CA ASN A 107 16.07 -4.74 21.70
C ASN A 107 14.76 -5.13 21.01
N ASN A 108 14.43 -4.51 19.88
CA ASN A 108 13.29 -4.88 19.04
C ASN A 108 13.76 -5.66 17.81
N LYS A 109 12.98 -6.67 17.40
CA LYS A 109 13.20 -7.43 16.17
C LYS A 109 13.04 -6.55 14.94
N ILE A 110 13.91 -6.77 13.95
CA ILE A 110 13.87 -6.06 12.66
C ILE A 110 13.19 -6.97 11.65
N TYR A 111 12.08 -6.50 11.08
CA TYR A 111 11.29 -7.24 10.08
C TYR A 111 11.57 -6.80 8.64
N ARG A 112 12.58 -5.99 8.37
CA ARG A 112 12.97 -5.60 7.00
C ARG A 112 13.47 -6.81 6.23
N LEU A 113 13.12 -6.93 4.94
CA LEU A 113 13.47 -8.06 4.08
C LEU A 113 14.99 -8.34 4.07
N GLY A 114 15.81 -7.33 3.90
CA GLY A 114 17.26 -7.47 3.91
C GLY A 114 17.81 -8.04 5.21
N SER A 115 17.32 -7.54 6.35
CA SER A 115 17.69 -8.05 7.69
C SER A 115 17.23 -9.50 7.90
N LEU A 116 16.04 -9.84 7.43
CA LEU A 116 15.54 -11.22 7.49
C LEU A 116 16.38 -12.16 6.62
N CYS A 117 16.75 -11.75 5.41
CA CYS A 117 17.62 -12.52 4.53
C CYS A 117 18.98 -12.80 5.20
N LYS A 118 19.61 -11.76 5.74
CA LYS A 118 20.89 -11.86 6.42
C LYS A 118 20.83 -12.76 7.65
N ALA A 119 19.84 -12.56 8.54
CA ALA A 119 19.68 -13.34 9.77
C ALA A 119 19.46 -14.84 9.48
N ASN A 120 18.83 -15.18 8.35
CA ASN A 120 18.56 -16.57 7.95
C ASN A 120 19.59 -17.14 6.96
N GLY A 121 20.71 -16.44 6.73
CA GLY A 121 21.82 -16.95 5.92
C GLY A 121 21.56 -16.99 4.43
N PHE A 122 20.69 -16.13 3.91
CA PHE A 122 20.46 -16.03 2.47
C PHE A 122 21.53 -15.18 1.83
N GLU A 123 22.31 -15.77 0.95
CA GLU A 123 23.24 -15.03 0.08
C GLU A 123 22.47 -14.42 -1.08
N ILE A 124 22.27 -13.11 -1.04
CA ILE A 124 21.59 -12.35 -2.07
C ILE A 124 22.57 -11.34 -2.66
N LYS A 125 22.81 -11.45 -3.97
CA LYS A 125 23.61 -10.47 -4.71
C LYS A 125 22.75 -9.21 -4.94
N ASN A 126 23.31 -8.05 -4.66
CA ASN A 126 22.66 -6.76 -4.88
C ASN A 126 21.29 -6.62 -4.17
N LEU A 127 21.26 -6.81 -2.86
CA LEU A 127 20.15 -6.35 -2.02
C LEU A 127 19.85 -4.88 -2.35
N HIS A 128 18.58 -4.50 -2.36
CA HIS A 128 18.05 -3.21 -2.82
C HIS A 128 17.98 -3.03 -4.35
N SER A 129 18.25 -4.09 -5.12
CA SER A 129 17.79 -4.14 -6.51
C SER A 129 16.47 -4.93 -6.59
N SER A 130 15.62 -4.60 -7.56
CA SER A 130 14.33 -5.30 -7.75
C SER A 130 14.51 -6.82 -7.89
N ARG A 131 15.59 -7.27 -8.54
CA ARG A 131 15.92 -8.69 -8.69
C ARG A 131 16.36 -9.32 -7.36
N GLY A 132 17.26 -8.63 -6.63
CA GLY A 132 17.77 -9.11 -5.35
C GLY A 132 16.68 -9.21 -4.30
N ASP A 133 15.82 -8.20 -4.21
CA ASP A 133 14.70 -8.21 -3.27
C ASP A 133 13.67 -9.28 -3.62
N THR A 134 13.39 -9.50 -4.91
CA THR A 134 12.50 -10.61 -5.36
C THR A 134 13.09 -11.97 -5.01
N GLU A 135 14.40 -12.19 -5.22
CA GLU A 135 15.07 -13.43 -4.84
C GLU A 135 15.04 -13.65 -3.33
N GLY A 136 15.31 -12.61 -2.54
CA GLY A 136 15.25 -12.65 -1.08
C GLY A 136 13.87 -13.00 -0.59
N LEU A 137 12.84 -12.37 -1.16
CA LEU A 137 11.44 -12.64 -0.84
C LEU A 137 11.06 -14.10 -1.17
N ALA A 138 11.45 -14.61 -2.32
CA ALA A 138 11.17 -16.00 -2.72
C ALA A 138 11.81 -17.00 -1.74
N LYS A 139 13.07 -16.77 -1.33
CA LYS A 139 13.76 -17.61 -0.32
C LYS A 139 13.08 -17.53 1.04
N LEU A 140 12.64 -16.32 1.46
CA LEU A 140 11.90 -16.13 2.70
C LEU A 140 10.59 -16.92 2.70
N MET A 141 9.80 -16.80 1.63
CA MET A 141 8.52 -17.52 1.52
C MET A 141 8.72 -19.05 1.51
N ALA A 142 9.79 -19.54 0.86
CA ALA A 142 10.16 -20.96 0.90
C ALA A 142 10.52 -21.43 2.33
N LEU A 143 11.30 -20.63 3.05
CA LEU A 143 11.65 -20.89 4.45
C LEU A 143 10.41 -20.97 5.35
N LEU A 144 9.50 -19.97 5.25
CA LEU A 144 8.26 -19.94 6.04
C LEU A 144 7.43 -21.21 5.79
N ARG A 145 7.27 -21.60 4.51
CA ARG A 145 6.55 -22.82 4.13
C ARG A 145 7.20 -24.09 4.70
N GLU A 146 8.52 -24.15 4.72
CA GLU A 146 9.28 -25.29 5.29
C GLU A 146 9.14 -25.35 6.81
N LYS A 147 9.29 -24.22 7.49
CA LYS A 147 9.36 -24.17 8.96
C LYS A 147 8.02 -24.40 9.65
N ASP A 148 6.94 -23.95 9.06
CA ASP A 148 5.57 -24.22 9.54
C ASP A 148 4.57 -24.27 8.38
N PRO A 149 4.43 -25.43 7.72
CA PRO A 149 3.53 -25.59 6.59
C PRO A 149 2.05 -25.31 6.94
N SER A 150 1.65 -25.54 8.19
CA SER A 150 0.27 -25.30 8.65
C SER A 150 -0.03 -23.83 8.75
N LEU A 151 0.82 -23.09 9.49
CA LEU A 151 0.70 -21.64 9.66
C LEU A 151 0.82 -20.92 8.32
N PHE A 152 1.69 -21.40 7.43
CA PHE A 152 1.84 -20.85 6.09
C PHE A 152 0.57 -21.03 5.25
N ARG A 153 -0.03 -22.23 5.20
CA ARG A 153 -1.30 -22.47 4.49
C ARG A 153 -2.45 -21.64 5.06
N GLN A 154 -2.52 -21.51 6.38
CA GLN A 154 -3.50 -20.65 7.04
C GLN A 154 -3.34 -19.19 6.62
N SER A 155 -2.11 -18.67 6.55
CA SER A 155 -1.83 -17.32 6.05
C SER A 155 -2.29 -17.12 4.61
N LEU A 156 -2.11 -18.12 3.73
CA LEU A 156 -2.59 -18.07 2.35
C LEU A 156 -4.13 -18.04 2.26
N SER A 157 -4.82 -18.80 3.12
CA SER A 157 -6.30 -18.85 3.10
C SER A 157 -6.93 -17.47 3.40
N PHE A 158 -6.28 -16.64 4.19
CA PHE A 158 -6.75 -15.29 4.53
C PHE A 158 -6.42 -14.20 3.50
N THR A 159 -5.83 -14.56 2.37
CA THR A 159 -5.79 -13.67 1.19
C THR A 159 -7.17 -13.55 0.51
N ASN A 160 -8.05 -14.49 0.75
CA ASN A 160 -9.44 -14.44 0.29
C ASN A 160 -10.31 -13.69 1.31
N LYS A 161 -10.85 -12.54 0.89
CA LYS A 161 -11.72 -11.68 1.73
C LYS A 161 -12.95 -12.42 2.25
N GLN A 162 -13.54 -13.30 1.43
CA GLN A 162 -14.73 -14.05 1.80
C GLN A 162 -14.41 -15.03 2.93
N ASN A 163 -13.28 -15.74 2.85
CA ASN A 163 -12.83 -16.63 3.92
C ASN A 163 -12.63 -15.89 5.23
N VAL A 164 -12.05 -14.68 5.19
CA VAL A 164 -11.90 -13.84 6.38
C VAL A 164 -13.26 -13.50 6.98
N LEU A 165 -14.20 -13.03 6.13
CA LEU A 165 -15.55 -12.64 6.57
C LEU A 165 -16.32 -13.81 7.18
N GLU A 166 -16.27 -14.97 6.56
CA GLU A 166 -16.89 -16.18 7.08
C GLU A 166 -16.32 -16.56 8.44
N ASN A 167 -15.01 -16.54 8.60
CA ASN A 167 -14.37 -16.86 9.86
C ASN A 167 -14.75 -15.88 10.98
N ILE A 168 -14.71 -14.56 10.74
CA ILE A 168 -15.01 -13.57 11.80
C ILE A 168 -16.49 -13.44 12.13
N LYS A 169 -17.42 -13.85 11.22
CA LYS A 169 -18.87 -13.75 11.42
C LYS A 169 -19.49 -15.03 11.97
N ALA A 170 -18.91 -16.19 11.67
CA ALA A 170 -19.47 -17.50 12.03
C ALA A 170 -19.15 -17.92 13.46
N ILE A 171 -18.12 -17.37 14.07
CA ILE A 171 -17.66 -17.72 15.42
C ILE A 171 -18.03 -16.66 16.44
N ASP A 172 -18.37 -17.09 17.67
CA ASP A 172 -18.73 -16.20 18.76
C ASP A 172 -17.64 -15.19 19.08
N TYR A 173 -16.41 -15.69 19.16
CA TYR A 173 -15.19 -14.90 19.28
C TYR A 173 -13.98 -15.63 18.69
N PHE A 174 -12.99 -14.88 18.33
CA PHE A 174 -11.76 -15.35 17.68
C PHE A 174 -10.55 -14.53 18.13
N CYS A 175 -9.36 -15.03 17.80
CA CYS A 175 -8.11 -14.34 18.09
C CYS A 175 -7.53 -13.75 16.81
N HIS A 176 -6.91 -12.58 16.92
CA HIS A 176 -6.17 -11.96 15.83
C HIS A 176 -4.96 -11.20 16.36
N PRO A 177 -3.82 -11.24 15.66
CA PRO A 177 -2.63 -10.51 16.04
C PRO A 177 -2.66 -9.09 15.46
N GLU A 178 -2.08 -8.15 16.18
CA GLU A 178 -1.72 -6.83 15.67
C GLU A 178 -0.29 -6.49 16.10
N THR A 179 0.50 -5.90 15.20
CA THR A 179 1.88 -5.52 15.49
C THR A 179 1.99 -4.01 15.63
N PHE A 180 2.50 -3.57 16.78
CA PHE A 180 2.75 -2.17 17.11
C PHE A 180 4.19 -2.00 17.57
N TYR A 181 4.90 -1.05 16.99
CA TYR A 181 6.27 -0.72 17.39
C TYR A 181 7.21 -1.94 17.44
N GLY A 182 7.06 -2.86 16.47
CA GLY A 182 7.87 -4.08 16.39
C GLY A 182 7.48 -5.19 17.40
N ARG A 183 6.34 -5.08 18.07
CA ARG A 183 5.82 -6.10 18.99
C ARG A 183 4.44 -6.56 18.55
N THR A 184 4.30 -7.86 18.34
CA THR A 184 3.01 -8.48 18.04
C THR A 184 2.29 -8.83 19.34
N ARG A 185 0.99 -8.53 19.38
CA ARG A 185 0.07 -8.87 20.47
C ARG A 185 -1.14 -9.57 19.91
N GLN A 186 -1.66 -10.53 20.63
CA GLN A 186 -2.95 -11.15 20.31
C GLN A 186 -4.09 -10.38 20.95
N PHE A 187 -5.16 -10.22 20.20
CA PHE A 187 -6.45 -9.74 20.67
C PHE A 187 -7.48 -10.85 20.52
N THR A 188 -8.39 -10.94 21.50
CA THR A 188 -9.53 -11.85 21.49
C THR A 188 -10.78 -11.00 21.33
N SER A 189 -11.49 -11.18 20.23
CA SER A 189 -12.54 -10.25 19.83
C SER A 189 -13.80 -10.94 19.33
N SER A 190 -14.94 -10.29 19.49
CA SER A 190 -16.23 -10.67 18.89
C SER A 190 -16.63 -9.68 17.79
N TYR A 191 -17.22 -10.19 16.72
CA TYR A 191 -17.63 -9.39 15.57
C TYR A 191 -18.78 -8.43 15.92
N LEU A 192 -18.64 -7.16 15.51
CA LEU A 192 -19.66 -6.13 15.64
C LEU A 192 -20.39 -5.87 14.32
N CYS A 193 -19.74 -5.18 13.41
CA CYS A 193 -20.34 -4.73 12.15
C CYS A 193 -19.29 -4.37 11.09
N GLU A 194 -19.77 -4.07 9.90
CA GLU A 194 -18.99 -3.39 8.88
C GLU A 194 -18.76 -1.93 9.28
N HIS A 195 -17.61 -1.38 8.92
CA HIS A 195 -17.27 0.01 9.16
C HIS A 195 -18.16 0.93 8.29
N PRO A 196 -18.80 1.97 8.84
CA PRO A 196 -19.79 2.75 8.10
C PRO A 196 -19.22 3.48 6.86
N GLN A 197 -17.91 3.81 6.87
CA GLN A 197 -17.25 4.54 5.78
C GLN A 197 -16.41 3.64 4.85
N PHE A 198 -15.98 2.46 5.29
CA PHE A 198 -15.02 1.62 4.56
C PHE A 198 -15.47 0.17 4.45
N LYS A 199 -16.02 -0.24 3.29
CA LYS A 199 -16.57 -1.58 3.02
C LYS A 199 -15.67 -2.78 3.33
N ASN A 200 -14.34 -2.63 3.26
CA ASN A 200 -13.39 -3.70 3.54
C ASN A 200 -12.88 -3.69 4.99
N TYR A 201 -13.46 -2.85 5.84
CA TYR A 201 -13.09 -2.73 7.25
C TYR A 201 -14.24 -3.22 8.11
N HIS A 202 -13.94 -4.07 9.06
CA HIS A 202 -14.92 -4.65 9.98
C HIS A 202 -14.53 -4.37 11.41
N LEU A 203 -15.49 -3.92 12.21
CA LEU A 203 -15.30 -3.60 13.61
C LEU A 203 -15.52 -4.85 14.45
N VAL A 204 -14.64 -5.04 15.42
CA VAL A 204 -14.68 -6.14 16.38
C VAL A 204 -14.45 -5.59 17.78
N PHE A 205 -15.14 -6.12 18.78
CA PHE A 205 -15.01 -5.68 20.17
C PHE A 205 -13.96 -6.53 20.88
N ASP A 206 -13.03 -5.88 21.59
CA ASP A 206 -11.99 -6.51 22.39
C ASP A 206 -12.59 -7.04 23.71
N LEU A 207 -12.69 -8.36 23.83
CA LEU A 207 -13.31 -9.04 24.96
C LEU A 207 -12.48 -8.96 26.27
N LYS A 208 -11.32 -8.31 26.26
CA LYS A 208 -10.63 -7.91 27.50
C LYS A 208 -11.49 -7.00 28.35
N HIS A 209 -12.34 -6.22 27.73
CA HIS A 209 -13.27 -5.28 28.34
C HIS A 209 -14.65 -5.89 28.49
N ASP A 210 -15.35 -5.49 29.56
CA ASP A 210 -16.72 -5.91 29.79
C ASP A 210 -17.68 -5.09 28.92
N PRO A 211 -18.35 -5.73 27.92
CA PRO A 211 -19.24 -4.99 27.03
C PRO A 211 -20.54 -4.55 27.72
N GLU A 212 -21.05 -5.31 28.71
CA GLU A 212 -22.26 -4.96 29.41
C GLU A 212 -22.09 -3.64 30.18
N LEU A 213 -21.01 -3.52 30.93
CA LEU A 213 -20.69 -2.29 31.65
C LEU A 213 -20.50 -1.09 30.74
N ILE A 214 -19.84 -1.29 29.57
CA ILE A 214 -19.55 -0.21 28.64
C ILE A 214 -20.81 0.27 27.93
N PHE A 215 -21.65 -0.63 27.43
CA PHE A 215 -22.81 -0.27 26.63
C PHE A 215 -24.07 0.06 27.47
N GLN A 216 -24.02 -0.06 28.78
CA GLN A 216 -25.02 0.54 29.70
C GLN A 216 -25.01 2.08 29.64
N GLU A 217 -23.89 2.68 29.29
CA GLU A 217 -23.77 4.13 29.10
C GLU A 217 -24.73 4.62 27.99
N LYS A 218 -25.63 5.54 28.33
CA LYS A 218 -26.66 6.05 27.41
C LYS A 218 -26.15 7.23 26.55
N SER A 219 -25.19 7.99 27.05
CA SER A 219 -24.66 9.14 26.35
C SER A 219 -23.62 8.68 25.32
N ASN A 220 -23.87 8.93 24.03
CA ASN A 220 -22.92 8.62 22.96
C ASN A 220 -21.59 9.36 23.11
N LYS A 221 -21.61 10.58 23.66
CA LYS A 221 -20.39 11.35 23.90
C LYS A 221 -19.50 10.75 24.99
N VAL A 222 -20.10 10.18 26.05
CA VAL A 222 -19.35 9.48 27.11
C VAL A 222 -18.89 8.12 26.58
N LEU A 223 -19.77 7.41 25.86
CA LEU A 223 -19.45 6.13 25.22
C LEU A 223 -18.27 6.27 24.24
N GLU A 224 -18.27 7.31 23.43
CA GLU A 224 -17.15 7.61 22.50
C GLU A 224 -15.81 7.74 23.23
N LYS A 225 -15.77 8.53 24.30
CA LYS A 225 -14.56 8.69 25.13
C LYS A 225 -14.10 7.35 25.71
N THR A 226 -15.05 6.54 26.18
CA THR A 226 -14.76 5.21 26.74
C THR A 226 -14.22 4.26 25.67
N LEU A 227 -14.86 4.18 24.52
CA LEU A 227 -14.48 3.29 23.41
C LEU A 227 -13.12 3.65 22.81
N ASN A 228 -12.82 4.93 22.66
CA ASN A 228 -11.57 5.43 22.07
C ASN A 228 -10.45 5.66 23.10
N GLY A 229 -10.75 5.59 24.41
CA GLY A 229 -9.76 5.71 25.47
C GLY A 229 -8.70 4.60 25.42
N ALA A 230 -7.49 4.90 25.87
CA ALA A 230 -6.42 3.92 25.93
C ALA A 230 -6.58 2.97 27.12
N PRO A 231 -6.52 1.64 26.92
CA PRO A 231 -6.49 0.92 25.64
C PRO A 231 -7.84 0.99 24.91
N LYS A 232 -7.79 1.06 23.56
CA LYS A 232 -9.00 1.12 22.72
C LYS A 232 -9.85 -0.16 22.87
N LYS A 233 -11.17 -0.01 22.96
CA LYS A 233 -12.10 -1.11 23.30
C LYS A 233 -12.57 -1.90 22.06
N TYR A 234 -12.42 -1.35 20.88
CA TYR A 234 -12.71 -2.04 19.62
C TYR A 234 -11.53 -1.98 18.67
N ARG A 235 -11.48 -2.93 17.75
CA ARG A 235 -10.44 -3.08 16.74
C ARG A 235 -11.06 -3.11 15.35
N THR A 236 -10.21 -2.99 14.32
CA THR A 236 -10.64 -3.01 12.93
C THR A 236 -9.91 -4.11 12.17
N ILE A 237 -10.66 -5.09 11.68
CA ILE A 237 -10.16 -6.11 10.78
C ILE A 237 -10.27 -5.60 9.34
N LYS A 238 -9.14 -5.45 8.67
CA LYS A 238 -9.07 -5.03 7.26
C LYS A 238 -9.04 -6.27 6.38
N VAL A 239 -10.21 -6.76 5.97
CA VAL A 239 -10.35 -8.07 5.30
C VAL A 239 -9.60 -8.20 3.97
N GLY A 240 -9.22 -7.08 3.36
CA GLY A 240 -8.42 -7.04 2.14
C GLY A 240 -6.91 -6.94 2.36
N LYS A 241 -6.42 -7.01 3.62
CA LYS A 241 -5.00 -6.81 3.94
C LYS A 241 -4.38 -8.00 4.68
N ASN A 242 -4.70 -9.23 4.27
CA ASN A 242 -4.21 -10.47 4.88
C ASN A 242 -4.29 -10.50 6.41
N PRO A 243 -5.44 -10.19 7.04
CA PRO A 243 -5.56 -10.32 8.48
C PRO A 243 -5.42 -11.80 8.83
N PHE A 244 -4.78 -12.07 9.96
CA PHE A 244 -4.63 -13.43 10.45
C PHE A 244 -5.67 -13.69 11.54
N ILE A 245 -6.40 -14.80 11.42
CA ILE A 245 -7.47 -15.17 12.37
C ILE A 245 -7.12 -16.53 12.97
N GLN A 246 -7.18 -16.61 14.29
CA GLN A 246 -6.99 -17.84 15.03
C GLN A 246 -8.26 -18.26 15.76
N ASP A 247 -8.39 -19.54 15.95
CA ASP A 247 -9.50 -20.14 16.70
C ASP A 247 -9.54 -19.68 18.16
N LYS A 248 -10.72 -19.67 18.76
CA LYS A 248 -10.94 -19.28 20.14
C LYS A 248 -10.12 -20.07 21.16
N SER A 249 -9.67 -21.27 20.85
CA SER A 249 -8.78 -22.06 21.72
C SER A 249 -7.41 -21.40 21.98
N PHE A 250 -7.04 -20.41 21.19
CA PHE A 250 -5.84 -19.60 21.38
C PHE A 250 -6.04 -18.43 22.36
N ALA A 251 -7.27 -18.10 22.74
CA ALA A 251 -7.59 -16.89 23.48
C ALA A 251 -6.81 -16.72 24.79
N THR A 252 -6.58 -17.79 25.51
CA THR A 252 -5.93 -17.77 26.84
C THR A 252 -4.42 -18.15 26.78
N LYS A 253 -3.85 -18.35 25.60
CA LYS A 253 -2.47 -18.91 25.46
C LYS A 253 -1.37 -17.85 25.39
N PHE A 254 -1.66 -16.65 24.91
CA PHE A 254 -0.65 -15.67 24.52
C PHE A 254 -0.77 -14.32 25.24
N ASP A 255 -1.76 -14.14 26.10
CA ASP A 255 -1.95 -12.92 26.86
C ASP A 255 -2.54 -13.24 28.26
N ASP A 256 -1.83 -12.78 29.29
CA ASP A 256 -2.15 -13.10 30.69
C ASP A 256 -3.50 -12.51 31.13
N GLU A 257 -3.95 -11.40 30.55
CA GLU A 257 -5.23 -10.79 30.92
C GLU A 257 -6.40 -11.62 30.40
N TYR A 258 -6.33 -12.15 29.19
CA TYR A 258 -7.33 -13.10 28.70
C TYR A 258 -7.24 -14.46 29.41
N ALA A 259 -6.02 -14.90 29.78
CA ALA A 259 -5.83 -16.12 30.57
C ALA A 259 -6.52 -16.01 31.96
N LYS A 260 -6.42 -14.86 32.62
CA LYS A 260 -7.09 -14.58 33.90
C LYS A 260 -8.62 -14.55 33.78
N LEU A 261 -9.15 -14.05 32.66
CA LEU A 261 -10.61 -14.05 32.40
C LEU A 261 -11.13 -15.47 32.18
N GLY A 262 -10.36 -16.32 31.50
CA GLY A 262 -10.78 -17.66 31.13
C GLY A 262 -11.83 -17.69 30.01
N HIS A 263 -12.04 -18.88 29.46
CA HIS A 263 -12.96 -19.08 28.34
C HIS A 263 -14.44 -18.80 28.70
N GLU A 264 -14.86 -19.05 29.94
CA GLU A 264 -16.24 -18.82 30.39
C GLU A 264 -16.61 -17.33 30.29
N VAL A 265 -15.82 -16.46 30.91
CA VAL A 265 -16.05 -15.00 30.87
C VAL A 265 -15.96 -14.45 29.44
N LEU A 266 -15.02 -14.93 28.65
CA LEU A 266 -14.90 -14.53 27.24
C LEU A 266 -16.15 -14.94 26.43
N GLN A 267 -16.70 -16.12 26.69
CA GLN A 267 -17.92 -16.60 26.05
C GLN A 267 -19.15 -15.79 26.48
N GLU A 268 -19.27 -15.48 27.78
CA GLU A 268 -20.35 -14.62 28.30
C GLU A 268 -20.35 -13.24 27.64
N ARG A 269 -19.16 -12.60 27.55
CA ARG A 269 -19.00 -11.31 26.90
C ARG A 269 -19.31 -11.37 25.39
N ALA A 270 -18.88 -12.44 24.72
CA ALA A 270 -19.22 -12.67 23.31
C ALA A 270 -20.74 -12.86 23.12
N ASN A 271 -21.39 -13.62 23.98
CA ASN A 271 -22.84 -13.83 23.95
C ASN A 271 -23.60 -12.51 24.15
N PHE A 272 -23.14 -11.65 25.06
CA PHE A 272 -23.71 -10.30 25.23
C PHE A 272 -23.62 -9.49 23.95
N ILE A 273 -22.44 -9.46 23.32
CA ILE A 273 -22.23 -8.78 22.03
C ILE A 273 -23.15 -9.35 20.95
N MET A 274 -23.25 -10.68 20.82
CA MET A 274 -24.08 -11.30 19.80
C MET A 274 -25.57 -10.97 20.00
N LYS A 275 -26.05 -11.03 21.23
CA LYS A 275 -27.43 -10.73 21.57
C LYS A 275 -27.81 -9.27 21.28
N ASN A 276 -26.92 -8.34 21.56
CA ASN A 276 -27.16 -6.89 21.45
C ASN A 276 -26.48 -6.27 20.22
N ARG A 277 -25.99 -7.10 19.29
CA ARG A 277 -25.13 -6.68 18.16
C ARG A 277 -25.71 -5.53 17.37
N LYS A 278 -27.01 -5.57 17.05
CA LYS A 278 -27.66 -4.55 16.22
C LYS A 278 -27.61 -3.18 16.90
N GLU A 279 -28.03 -3.09 18.14
CA GLU A 279 -28.03 -1.84 18.91
C GLU A 279 -26.61 -1.29 19.10
N ILE A 280 -25.65 -2.16 19.47
CA ILE A 280 -24.25 -1.79 19.64
C ILE A 280 -23.67 -1.26 18.34
N ALA A 281 -23.93 -1.95 17.22
CA ALA A 281 -23.47 -1.55 15.90
C ALA A 281 -24.02 -0.19 15.48
N GLU A 282 -25.31 0.05 15.66
CA GLU A 282 -25.95 1.34 15.34
C GLU A 282 -25.28 2.49 16.12
N ARG A 283 -25.06 2.31 17.42
CA ARG A 283 -24.42 3.33 18.27
C ARG A 283 -22.96 3.60 17.87
N ILE A 284 -22.18 2.56 17.62
CA ILE A 284 -20.77 2.72 17.19
C ILE A 284 -20.68 3.38 15.81
N CYS A 285 -21.56 3.00 14.89
CA CYS A 285 -21.59 3.61 13.55
C CYS A 285 -21.96 5.09 13.62
N LEU A 286 -22.90 5.51 14.48
CA LEU A 286 -23.21 6.91 14.71
C LEU A 286 -21.99 7.67 15.22
N ILE A 287 -21.31 7.17 16.26
CA ILE A 287 -20.11 7.80 16.83
C ILE A 287 -19.00 7.97 15.76
N ILE A 288 -18.83 6.96 14.91
CA ILE A 288 -17.81 7.03 13.84
C ILE A 288 -18.19 8.03 12.76
N ASN A 289 -19.48 8.10 12.38
CA ASN A 289 -19.96 9.04 11.37
C ASN A 289 -19.84 10.49 11.85
N ASP A 290 -20.29 10.79 13.08
CA ASP A 290 -20.17 12.12 13.68
C ASP A 290 -18.71 12.62 13.64
N LYS A 291 -17.77 11.74 14.00
CA LYS A 291 -16.35 12.05 13.99
C LYS A 291 -15.77 12.22 12.58
N PHE A 292 -16.30 11.50 11.60
CA PHE A 292 -15.87 11.61 10.21
C PHE A 292 -16.35 12.92 9.57
N GLU A 293 -17.55 13.37 9.93
CA GLU A 293 -18.11 14.67 9.48
C GLU A 293 -17.36 15.86 10.09
N GLU A 294 -16.88 15.73 11.33
CA GLU A 294 -16.04 16.75 11.99
C GLU A 294 -14.64 16.90 11.34
N GLN A 295 -14.13 15.83 10.73
CA GLN A 295 -12.89 15.85 9.96
C GLN A 295 -13.19 16.34 8.55
N THR A 296 -13.38 17.65 8.37
CA THR A 296 -13.31 18.28 7.05
C THR A 296 -11.97 17.93 6.41
N ILE A 297 -12.02 16.98 5.49
CA ILE A 297 -10.86 16.67 4.65
C ILE A 297 -10.59 17.93 3.87
N ASP A 298 -9.49 18.58 4.20
CA ASP A 298 -8.91 19.62 3.37
C ASP A 298 -8.67 18.97 1.99
N GLN A 299 -9.58 19.23 1.05
CA GLN A 299 -9.46 18.76 -0.32
C GLN A 299 -8.38 19.62 -0.97
N THR A 300 -7.12 19.33 -0.63
CA THR A 300 -6.00 19.75 -1.46
C THR A 300 -6.35 19.34 -2.89
N GLU A 301 -6.26 20.27 -3.83
CA GLU A 301 -6.51 19.98 -5.24
C GLU A 301 -5.62 18.84 -5.68
N LEU A 302 -6.21 17.66 -5.85
CA LEU A 302 -5.47 16.46 -6.29
C LEU A 302 -5.03 16.71 -7.75
N ILE A 303 -3.78 16.40 -8.02
CA ILE A 303 -3.30 16.37 -9.41
C ILE A 303 -3.90 15.14 -10.13
N PRO A 304 -4.09 15.18 -11.46
CA PRO A 304 -4.71 14.09 -12.22
C PRO A 304 -4.12 12.71 -11.95
N GLU A 305 -2.81 12.64 -11.76
CA GLU A 305 -2.07 11.39 -11.50
C GLU A 305 -2.46 10.76 -10.14
N GLN A 306 -3.00 11.53 -9.19
CA GLN A 306 -3.39 11.04 -7.85
C GLN A 306 -4.89 10.71 -7.73
N MET A 307 -5.67 10.93 -8.78
CA MET A 307 -7.13 10.81 -8.74
C MET A 307 -7.67 9.37 -8.82
N ILE A 308 -6.85 8.35 -8.58
CA ILE A 308 -7.27 6.92 -8.69
C ILE A 308 -8.54 6.58 -7.88
N PHE A 309 -8.79 7.25 -6.75
CA PHE A 309 -9.99 7.06 -5.93
C PHE A 309 -11.10 8.09 -6.19
N ASN A 310 -10.78 9.20 -6.83
CA ASN A 310 -11.66 10.34 -6.98
C ASN A 310 -12.25 10.43 -8.41
N LEU A 311 -11.51 9.93 -9.41
CA LEU A 311 -11.98 9.88 -10.78
C LEU A 311 -12.79 8.61 -11.01
N ASN A 312 -14.04 8.77 -11.44
CA ASN A 312 -14.91 7.66 -11.86
C ASN A 312 -15.24 7.78 -13.35
N PRO A 313 -14.40 7.25 -14.25
CA PRO A 313 -14.61 7.36 -15.69
C PRO A 313 -15.95 6.76 -16.11
N SER A 314 -16.65 7.44 -17.03
CA SER A 314 -17.88 6.94 -17.62
C SER A 314 -17.64 5.64 -18.42
N SER A 315 -18.70 4.94 -18.81
CA SER A 315 -18.59 3.75 -19.67
C SER A 315 -17.95 4.07 -21.02
N ASN A 316 -18.21 5.26 -21.57
CA ASN A 316 -17.58 5.73 -22.80
C ASN A 316 -16.08 5.99 -22.58
N ASP A 317 -15.72 6.67 -21.51
CA ASP A 317 -14.31 6.92 -21.16
C ASP A 317 -13.53 5.62 -20.98
N LYS A 318 -14.10 4.63 -20.26
CA LYS A 318 -13.49 3.31 -20.11
C LYS A 318 -13.28 2.62 -21.44
N THR A 319 -14.21 2.77 -22.38
CA THR A 319 -14.07 2.22 -23.73
C THR A 319 -12.94 2.91 -24.50
N LEU A 320 -12.84 4.23 -24.41
CA LEU A 320 -11.76 5.01 -25.02
C LEU A 320 -10.41 4.68 -24.40
N MET A 321 -10.32 4.61 -23.05
CA MET A 321 -9.11 4.20 -22.32
C MET A 321 -8.62 2.83 -22.81
N ASN A 322 -9.51 1.85 -22.89
CA ASN A 322 -9.16 0.51 -23.36
C ASN A 322 -8.66 0.52 -24.82
N LYS A 323 -9.31 1.26 -25.71
CA LYS A 323 -8.85 1.43 -27.11
C LYS A 323 -7.47 2.08 -27.15
N PHE A 324 -7.24 3.14 -26.36
CA PHE A 324 -5.96 3.84 -26.28
C PHE A 324 -4.82 2.92 -25.83
N VAL A 325 -5.06 2.10 -24.80
CA VAL A 325 -4.06 1.17 -24.26
C VAL A 325 -3.80 0.00 -25.21
N MET A 326 -4.83 -0.49 -25.91
CA MET A 326 -4.72 -1.67 -26.78
C MET A 326 -4.04 -1.36 -28.12
N THR A 327 -4.16 -0.15 -28.65
CA THR A 327 -3.52 0.21 -29.92
C THR A 327 -2.03 0.55 -29.73
N ASN A 328 -1.21 0.12 -30.69
CA ASN A 328 0.17 0.55 -30.83
C ASN A 328 0.35 1.62 -31.93
N ASP A 329 -0.75 2.00 -32.60
CA ASP A 329 -0.74 3.01 -33.66
C ASP A 329 -0.77 4.40 -33.04
N LYS A 330 0.29 5.18 -33.30
CA LYS A 330 0.45 6.56 -32.81
C LYS A 330 -0.71 7.47 -33.25
N ASP A 331 -1.09 7.40 -34.50
CA ASP A 331 -2.13 8.30 -35.07
C ASP A 331 -3.51 7.93 -34.51
N GLU A 332 -3.75 6.66 -34.21
CA GLU A 332 -4.96 6.23 -33.51
C GLU A 332 -4.95 6.73 -32.06
N GLN A 333 -3.83 6.62 -31.33
CA GLN A 333 -3.74 7.17 -29.96
C GLN A 333 -3.98 8.68 -29.94
N LYS A 334 -3.43 9.42 -30.91
CA LYS A 334 -3.70 10.87 -31.07
C LYS A 334 -5.17 11.17 -31.33
N ARG A 335 -5.84 10.37 -32.18
CA ARG A 335 -7.29 10.51 -32.43
C ARG A 335 -8.13 10.26 -31.19
N ILE A 336 -7.80 9.21 -30.41
CA ILE A 336 -8.51 8.88 -29.18
C ILE A 336 -8.27 9.98 -28.13
N HIS A 337 -7.04 10.46 -27.96
CA HIS A 337 -6.67 11.53 -27.05
C HIS A 337 -7.57 12.76 -27.18
N LYS A 338 -7.95 13.14 -28.40
CA LYS A 338 -8.83 14.32 -28.66
C LYS A 338 -10.24 14.18 -28.07
N ASN A 339 -10.65 12.95 -27.73
CA ASN A 339 -11.95 12.68 -27.15
C ASN A 339 -11.93 12.58 -25.63
N PHE A 340 -10.77 12.77 -24.99
CA PHE A 340 -10.66 12.87 -23.55
C PHE A 340 -10.76 14.33 -23.09
N ASP A 341 -11.34 14.52 -21.91
CA ASP A 341 -11.43 15.79 -21.23
C ASP A 341 -10.83 15.72 -19.82
N GLY A 342 -10.56 16.89 -19.22
CA GLY A 342 -10.13 17.03 -17.83
C GLY A 342 -8.91 16.15 -17.48
N PRO A 343 -8.97 15.39 -16.37
CA PRO A 343 -7.87 14.54 -15.91
C PRO A 343 -7.42 13.50 -16.93
N LEU A 344 -8.33 12.86 -17.67
CA LEU A 344 -7.98 11.85 -18.67
C LEU A 344 -7.22 12.44 -19.84
N LYS A 345 -7.56 13.66 -20.24
CA LYS A 345 -6.81 14.38 -21.26
C LYS A 345 -5.38 14.64 -20.83
N HIS A 346 -5.19 15.14 -19.62
CA HIS A 346 -3.85 15.35 -19.06
C HIS A 346 -3.04 14.04 -19.02
N LEU A 347 -3.61 12.94 -18.51
CA LEU A 347 -2.90 11.64 -18.45
C LEU A 347 -2.50 11.15 -19.86
N SER A 348 -3.39 11.29 -20.84
CA SER A 348 -3.06 10.92 -22.23
C SER A 348 -2.00 11.83 -22.86
N GLU A 349 -1.96 13.13 -22.54
CA GLU A 349 -0.89 14.06 -22.94
C GLU A 349 0.47 13.60 -22.40
N MET A 350 0.52 13.17 -21.12
CA MET A 350 1.75 12.66 -20.51
C MET A 350 2.23 11.39 -21.20
N ILE A 351 1.32 10.49 -21.56
CA ILE A 351 1.66 9.26 -22.28
C ILE A 351 2.20 9.55 -23.68
N LEU A 352 1.51 10.45 -24.44
CA LEU A 352 1.94 10.82 -25.78
C LEU A 352 3.32 11.50 -25.76
N LEU A 353 3.58 12.33 -24.75
CA LEU A 353 4.86 12.98 -24.56
C LEU A 353 5.97 11.96 -24.22
N ASP A 354 5.72 11.08 -23.26
CA ASP A 354 6.69 10.05 -22.81
C ASP A 354 7.05 9.08 -23.96
N LYS A 355 6.06 8.68 -24.75
CA LYS A 355 6.23 7.66 -25.80
C LYS A 355 6.75 8.20 -27.12
N TYR A 356 6.32 9.39 -27.51
CA TYR A 356 6.52 9.92 -28.87
C TYR A 356 7.17 11.29 -28.90
N ASP A 357 7.40 11.93 -27.76
CA ASP A 357 7.90 13.31 -27.65
C ASP A 357 7.08 14.26 -28.57
N LYS A 358 7.74 15.11 -29.36
CA LYS A 358 7.11 16.05 -30.28
C LYS A 358 6.16 15.39 -31.31
N ASP A 359 6.46 14.14 -31.69
CA ASP A 359 5.68 13.40 -32.68
C ASP A 359 4.32 12.90 -32.14
N GLY A 360 4.13 12.97 -30.82
CA GLY A 360 2.87 12.69 -30.15
C GLY A 360 1.79 13.77 -30.32
N PHE A 361 2.12 14.92 -30.93
CA PHE A 361 1.23 16.09 -31.05
C PHE A 361 1.03 16.48 -32.51
N ASP A 362 -0.10 17.14 -32.80
CA ASP A 362 -0.45 17.54 -34.17
C ASP A 362 0.25 18.84 -34.59
N SER A 363 0.67 19.67 -33.64
CA SER A 363 1.37 20.94 -33.90
C SER A 363 2.51 21.19 -32.92
N LYS A 364 3.48 22.00 -33.36
CA LYS A 364 4.55 22.50 -32.48
C LYS A 364 4.01 23.37 -31.34
N GLU A 365 2.88 24.03 -31.54
CA GLU A 365 2.25 24.86 -30.53
C GLU A 365 1.64 24.03 -29.42
N GLU A 366 0.93 22.96 -29.75
CA GLU A 366 0.38 22.01 -28.79
C GLU A 366 1.49 21.37 -27.96
N TYR A 367 2.52 20.84 -28.59
CA TYR A 367 3.71 20.30 -27.92
C TYR A 367 4.34 21.31 -26.95
N ARG A 368 4.59 22.55 -27.41
CA ARG A 368 5.18 23.58 -26.56
C ARG A 368 4.29 23.94 -25.37
N LYS A 369 2.96 23.97 -25.55
CA LYS A 369 2.03 24.22 -24.46
C LYS A 369 2.11 23.14 -23.38
N VAL A 370 2.16 21.87 -23.78
CA VAL A 370 2.30 20.74 -22.84
C VAL A 370 3.64 20.81 -22.11
N ARG A 371 4.75 20.98 -22.86
CA ARG A 371 6.09 21.14 -22.27
C ARG A 371 6.16 22.30 -21.29
N LYS A 372 5.60 23.44 -21.63
CA LYS A 372 5.56 24.62 -20.77
C LYS A 372 4.79 24.36 -19.47
N ASN A 373 3.66 23.66 -19.53
CA ASN A 373 2.89 23.31 -18.33
C ASN A 373 3.69 22.38 -17.39
N ILE A 374 4.36 21.37 -17.95
CA ILE A 374 5.22 20.48 -17.19
C ILE A 374 6.39 21.24 -16.58
N SER A 375 7.06 22.09 -17.37
CA SER A 375 8.21 22.86 -16.92
C SER A 375 7.86 23.79 -15.74
N ARG A 376 6.68 24.44 -15.79
CA ARG A 376 6.19 25.25 -14.66
C ARG A 376 6.00 24.43 -13.38
N ARG A 377 5.48 23.20 -13.51
CA ARG A 377 5.31 22.30 -12.37
C ARG A 377 6.65 21.85 -11.81
N LEU A 378 7.57 21.39 -12.66
CA LEU A 378 8.86 20.83 -12.24
C LEU A 378 9.84 21.89 -11.71
N LEU A 379 9.74 23.14 -12.18
CA LEU A 379 10.55 24.27 -11.72
C LEU A 379 9.86 25.09 -10.62
N SER A 380 8.70 24.64 -10.10
CA SER A 380 8.01 25.32 -9.01
C SER A 380 8.88 25.34 -7.74
N THR A 381 8.97 26.53 -7.11
CA THR A 381 9.60 26.72 -5.81
C THR A 381 8.60 26.60 -4.66
N ASN A 382 7.31 26.44 -4.97
CA ASN A 382 6.28 26.16 -3.98
C ASN A 382 6.35 24.70 -3.55
N LYS A 383 5.85 24.42 -2.34
CA LYS A 383 5.69 23.03 -1.89
C LYS A 383 4.61 22.36 -2.72
N GLU A 384 5.01 21.40 -3.52
CA GLU A 384 4.12 20.61 -4.38
C GLU A 384 3.86 19.21 -3.78
N VAL A 385 2.90 18.50 -4.34
CA VAL A 385 2.60 17.08 -3.97
C VAL A 385 3.51 16.07 -4.69
N PHE A 386 4.44 16.55 -5.50
CA PHE A 386 5.43 15.77 -6.25
C PHE A 386 6.80 16.44 -6.10
N PRO A 387 7.92 15.70 -6.24
CA PRO A 387 9.26 16.28 -6.18
C PRO A 387 9.49 17.30 -7.29
N THR A 388 9.94 18.51 -6.93
CA THR A 388 10.35 19.53 -7.89
C THR A 388 11.89 19.57 -8.04
N ILE A 389 12.36 20.19 -9.12
CA ILE A 389 13.81 20.33 -9.33
C ILE A 389 14.46 21.20 -8.23
N PRO A 390 13.89 22.37 -7.86
CA PRO A 390 14.43 23.17 -6.75
C PRO A 390 14.46 22.42 -5.41
N GLU A 391 13.42 21.63 -5.10
CA GLU A 391 13.39 20.81 -3.88
C GLU A 391 14.48 19.73 -3.89
N GLY A 392 14.68 19.06 -5.05
CA GLY A 392 15.76 18.12 -5.25
C GLY A 392 17.15 18.74 -5.06
N MET A 393 17.39 19.96 -5.60
CA MET A 393 18.65 20.69 -5.43
C MET A 393 18.87 21.06 -3.95
N ALA A 394 17.86 21.53 -3.23
CA ALA A 394 17.97 21.82 -1.81
C ALA A 394 18.29 20.56 -0.98
N ARG A 395 17.76 19.39 -1.38
CA ARG A 395 18.11 18.11 -0.74
C ARG A 395 19.56 17.71 -1.01
N ILE A 396 20.07 17.97 -2.22
CA ILE A 396 21.49 17.78 -2.58
C ILE A 396 22.40 18.56 -1.64
N ASP A 397 22.12 19.84 -1.38
CA ASP A 397 22.93 20.66 -0.48
C ASP A 397 22.98 20.06 0.92
N THR A 398 21.85 19.56 1.41
CA THR A 398 21.79 18.85 2.71
C THR A 398 22.63 17.57 2.70
N LEU A 399 22.54 16.77 1.62
CA LEU A 399 23.28 15.52 1.48
C LEU A 399 24.81 15.73 1.38
N ARG A 400 25.27 16.83 0.78
CA ARG A 400 26.69 17.20 0.77
C ARG A 400 27.26 17.31 2.17
N GLU A 401 26.54 17.95 3.08
CA GLU A 401 26.95 18.05 4.49
C GLU A 401 26.85 16.70 5.22
N GLU A 402 25.76 15.96 5.02
CA GLU A 402 25.56 14.64 5.63
C GLU A 402 26.64 13.63 5.20
N LYS A 403 27.15 13.74 3.96
CA LYS A 403 28.09 12.80 3.34
C LYS A 403 29.52 13.33 3.22
N LYS A 404 29.84 14.47 3.85
CA LYS A 404 31.17 15.13 3.71
C LYS A 404 32.37 14.22 3.91
N ASP A 405 32.26 13.20 4.79
CA ASP A 405 33.29 12.23 5.10
C ASP A 405 33.15 10.89 4.32
N ASP A 406 32.13 10.78 3.45
CA ASP A 406 31.83 9.61 2.62
C ASP A 406 32.10 9.94 1.13
N LYS A 407 33.32 9.68 0.67
CA LYS A 407 33.72 10.01 -0.70
C LYS A 407 32.82 9.37 -1.76
N ILE A 408 32.42 8.10 -1.58
CA ILE A 408 31.54 7.40 -2.54
C ILE A 408 30.14 8.00 -2.53
N GLY A 409 29.63 8.33 -1.33
CA GLY A 409 28.36 9.01 -1.16
C GLY A 409 28.36 10.39 -1.83
N LEU A 410 29.42 11.18 -1.67
CA LEU A 410 29.56 12.48 -2.34
C LEU A 410 29.61 12.36 -3.87
N GLU A 411 30.34 11.40 -4.42
CA GLU A 411 30.37 11.16 -5.88
C GLU A 411 28.97 10.88 -6.43
N LYS A 412 28.14 10.12 -5.70
CA LYS A 412 26.74 9.90 -6.07
C LYS A 412 25.90 11.16 -5.99
N VAL A 413 26.05 11.93 -4.92
CA VAL A 413 25.35 13.21 -4.72
C VAL A 413 25.63 14.15 -5.89
N GLU A 414 26.89 14.32 -6.28
CA GLU A 414 27.27 15.18 -7.40
C GLU A 414 26.77 14.65 -8.75
N ARG A 415 26.71 13.33 -8.92
CA ARG A 415 26.13 12.71 -10.12
C ARG A 415 24.64 13.02 -10.26
N ILE A 416 23.89 12.95 -9.16
CA ILE A 416 22.45 13.31 -9.12
C ILE A 416 22.28 14.82 -9.34
N ASN A 417 23.13 15.66 -8.72
CA ASN A 417 23.10 17.11 -8.92
C ASN A 417 23.27 17.49 -10.37
N SER A 418 24.29 16.94 -11.05
CA SER A 418 24.54 17.20 -12.47
C SER A 418 23.35 16.82 -13.36
N HIS A 419 22.61 15.77 -12.97
CA HIS A 419 21.39 15.40 -13.68
C HIS A 419 20.24 16.38 -13.43
N LEU A 420 20.07 16.88 -12.19
CA LEU A 420 19.07 17.89 -11.88
C LEU A 420 19.35 19.22 -12.59
N GLU A 421 20.63 19.64 -12.68
CA GLU A 421 21.04 20.83 -13.43
C GLU A 421 20.73 20.70 -14.93
N LYS A 422 20.99 19.52 -15.53
CA LYS A 422 20.61 19.22 -16.89
C LYS A 422 19.09 19.35 -17.10
N LEU A 423 18.30 18.76 -16.22
CA LEU A 423 16.82 18.84 -16.28
C LEU A 423 16.34 20.28 -16.10
N ALA A 424 16.92 21.05 -15.18
CA ALA A 424 16.59 22.45 -14.98
C ALA A 424 16.78 23.25 -16.27
N SER A 425 17.97 23.16 -16.87
CA SER A 425 18.30 23.85 -18.11
C SER A 425 17.36 23.46 -19.28
N GLU A 426 17.02 22.15 -19.39
CA GLU A 426 16.07 21.68 -20.39
C GLU A 426 14.70 22.33 -20.19
N HIS A 427 14.15 22.28 -18.97
CA HIS A 427 12.82 22.79 -18.68
C HIS A 427 12.72 24.33 -18.72
N GLU A 428 13.77 25.06 -18.35
CA GLU A 428 13.86 26.51 -18.50
C GLU A 428 13.68 26.96 -19.96
N SER A 429 14.15 26.15 -20.90
CA SER A 429 14.04 26.45 -22.35
C SER A 429 12.59 26.49 -22.86
N TYR A 430 11.62 25.96 -22.10
CA TYR A 430 10.21 25.95 -22.46
C TYR A 430 9.39 27.02 -21.76
N LEU A 431 9.94 27.78 -20.81
CA LEU A 431 9.23 28.86 -20.11
C LEU A 431 9.22 30.15 -20.92
#